data_40976501053f8d564b4a365a58bffe98
#
_entry.id   40976501053f8d564b4a365a58bffe98
#
_cell.length_a   1.000
_cell.length_b   1.000
_cell.length_c   1.000
_cell.angle_alpha   90.00
_cell.angle_beta   90.00
_cell.angle_gamma   90.00
#
_symmetry.space_group_name_H-M   'P 1'
#
loop_
_entity.id
_entity.type
_entity.pdbx_description
1 polymer ?
#
loop_
_entity_poly.entity_id
_entity_poly.type
_entity_poly.pdbx_seq_one_letter_code
_entity_poly.pdbx_strand_id
1 'polypeptide(L)'
;MKKNVWICAFATICAGALLAGCGKEKPAPQVSQLPEPTEVGQLIETETQEPATETHEGEARSPFTGEWIDETVATKRPVAVMTENTKVTLPQYGLGQADVIYECPVEGGITRLMAIYQDYSGMERVGNVRSCRLYYVYFAKEFDAIYFHAGESKYALDVLNSSFIDNVDGITGKGGQYFYRDNSRKAPHNLYTTSDLIASGIEKYGFSTMLSDSYGSHYQFATEEEPNLLTDGVDATKISMYYVDPKPWFEYNSEDGLYYRFEFGAPQKDGLTDQQIAVTNIIIQNCYSTLKDSGNGTLDIDYQSGGTGKFITKGKAIDITWSRESSSSKTKYYDTNGNEIVLNPGTTWVEIVENSKADKNTIN
;
A
#
# COMPACT_ATOMS: atom_id res chain seq x y z
N MET A 1 -2.81 -29.89 52.62
CA MET A 1 -2.63 -31.36 52.84
C MET A 1 -2.32 -32.00 51.50
N LYS A 2 -1.18 -32.76 51.47
CA LYS A 2 -0.68 -33.78 50.49
C LYS A 2 -0.46 -33.28 49.05
N LYS A 3 0.73 -32.90 48.58
CA LYS A 3 2.00 -33.61 48.23
C LYS A 3 1.76 -34.96 47.53
N ASN A 4 2.16 -35.07 46.28
CA ASN A 4 2.94 -36.23 45.83
C ASN A 4 3.81 -35.83 44.61
N VAL A 5 5.11 -35.96 44.87
CA VAL A 5 6.27 -35.96 43.97
C VAL A 5 6.46 -37.41 43.54
N TRP A 6 6.81 -37.64 42.29
CA TRP A 6 7.52 -38.85 41.87
C TRP A 6 8.66 -38.49 40.92
N ILE A 7 9.84 -38.84 41.39
CA ILE A 7 11.17 -38.87 40.75
C ILE A 7 11.52 -40.33 40.49
N CYS A 8 12.09 -40.66 39.36
CA CYS A 8 13.02 -41.77 39.10
C CYS A 8 13.59 -41.52 37.68
N ALA A 9 14.82 -41.23 37.44
CA ALA A 9 16.17 -41.68 37.77
C ALA A 9 16.61 -42.97 37.04
N PHE A 10 17.73 -42.79 36.29
CA PHE A 10 18.81 -43.73 35.89
C PHE A 10 18.51 -44.78 34.81
N ALA A 11 19.36 -44.92 33.78
CA ALA A 11 20.70 -45.52 33.87
C ALA A 11 21.54 -45.36 32.60
N THR A 12 22.77 -45.06 32.85
CA THR A 12 23.96 -45.07 31.98
C THR A 12 24.45 -46.51 31.79
N ILE A 13 24.94 -46.92 30.64
CA ILE A 13 25.94 -47.96 30.49
C ILE A 13 26.94 -47.60 29.38
N CYS A 14 28.22 -47.51 29.80
CA CYS A 14 29.43 -47.47 29.01
C CYS A 14 29.92 -48.90 28.76
N ALA A 15 30.65 -49.13 27.69
CA ALA A 15 31.84 -50.02 27.57
C ALA A 15 32.19 -50.11 26.07
N GLY A 16 33.32 -49.85 25.56
CA GLY A 16 34.68 -49.96 26.06
C GLY A 16 35.46 -51.00 25.30
N ALA A 17 36.60 -50.58 24.80
CA ALA A 17 37.84 -51.31 24.58
C ALA A 17 38.05 -51.98 23.18
N LEU A 18 39.10 -51.76 22.54
CA LEU A 18 40.56 -51.73 22.59
C LEU A 18 41.18 -52.64 21.52
N LEU A 19 42.13 -52.05 20.77
CA LEU A 19 43.50 -52.48 20.48
C LEU A 19 43.80 -53.59 19.40
N ALA A 20 44.63 -53.27 18.57
CA ALA A 20 46.02 -53.65 18.20
C ALA A 20 46.12 -53.80 16.69
N GLY A 21 47.08 -53.33 15.97
CA GLY A 21 48.46 -53.06 16.16
C GLY A 21 49.29 -53.77 15.09
N CYS A 22 50.37 -53.16 14.64
CA CYS A 22 51.44 -53.68 13.75
C CYS A 22 51.12 -53.63 12.25
N GLY A 23 51.73 -52.83 11.44
CA GLY A 23 53.19 -52.55 11.28
C GLY A 23 53.76 -53.33 10.13
N LYS A 24 54.12 -52.71 9.02
CA LYS A 24 55.42 -52.86 8.34
C LYS A 24 55.45 -52.28 6.91
N GLU A 25 56.43 -51.40 6.73
CA GLU A 25 57.36 -51.23 5.58
C GLU A 25 56.79 -50.75 4.25
N LYS A 26 57.33 -49.61 3.86
CA LYS A 26 57.43 -49.09 2.48
C LYS A 26 58.35 -49.94 1.62
N PRO A 27 58.11 -49.95 0.34
CA PRO A 27 59.21 -49.82 -0.66
C PRO A 27 59.03 -48.54 -1.48
N ALA A 28 60.17 -48.08 -1.97
CA ALA A 28 60.47 -46.87 -2.69
C ALA A 28 59.91 -46.82 -4.13
N PRO A 29 60.03 -45.71 -4.84
CA PRO A 29 59.18 -45.36 -5.98
C PRO A 29 59.72 -45.95 -7.29
N GLN A 30 58.77 -46.42 -8.12
CA GLN A 30 59.02 -46.63 -9.53
C GLN A 30 58.51 -45.43 -10.33
N VAL A 31 59.46 -44.88 -11.10
CA VAL A 31 59.16 -43.89 -12.18
C VAL A 31 58.44 -44.65 -13.28
N SER A 32 57.26 -44.29 -13.63
CA SER A 32 56.58 -44.74 -14.83
C SER A 32 56.15 -43.54 -15.67
N GLN A 33 56.44 -43.62 -16.90
CA GLN A 33 56.43 -42.76 -18.03
C GLN A 33 55.12 -41.95 -18.19
N LEU A 34 55.27 -40.68 -18.63
CA LEU A 34 54.18 -39.82 -19.12
C LEU A 34 53.49 -40.49 -20.33
N PRO A 35 52.16 -40.47 -20.39
CA PRO A 35 51.45 -40.62 -21.65
C PRO A 35 51.38 -39.27 -22.41
N GLU A 36 51.53 -39.42 -23.75
CA GLU A 36 51.45 -38.35 -24.73
C GLU A 36 50.14 -37.58 -24.68
N PRO A 37 50.04 -36.28 -25.11
CA PRO A 37 48.87 -35.46 -25.06
C PRO A 37 47.83 -35.94 -26.07
N THR A 38 46.70 -36.37 -25.58
CA THR A 38 45.51 -36.64 -26.39
C THR A 38 44.74 -35.30 -26.61
N GLU A 39 44.31 -35.17 -27.81
CA GLU A 39 43.56 -34.12 -28.49
C GLU A 39 42.78 -33.09 -27.64
N VAL A 40 42.91 -31.84 -28.09
CA VAL A 40 42.19 -30.64 -27.71
C VAL A 40 40.68 -30.91 -27.72
N GLY A 41 40.09 -31.03 -26.54
CA GLY A 41 38.65 -30.95 -26.35
C GLY A 41 38.17 -29.55 -26.73
N GLN A 42 37.21 -29.49 -27.63
CA GLN A 42 36.52 -28.27 -28.01
C GLN A 42 36.05 -27.54 -26.73
N LEU A 43 36.49 -26.30 -26.58
CA LEU A 43 35.88 -25.35 -25.65
C LEU A 43 34.41 -25.21 -26.07
N ILE A 44 33.52 -25.76 -25.27
CA ILE A 44 32.11 -25.38 -25.33
C ILE A 44 32.10 -23.93 -24.86
N GLU A 45 32.01 -22.99 -25.79
CA GLU A 45 31.58 -21.63 -25.49
C GLU A 45 30.17 -21.74 -24.88
N THR A 46 30.12 -21.61 -23.58
CA THR A 46 28.86 -21.35 -22.92
C THR A 46 28.46 -19.94 -23.39
N GLU A 47 27.56 -19.84 -24.35
CA GLU A 47 26.88 -18.59 -24.64
C GLU A 47 26.27 -18.12 -23.31
N THR A 48 26.86 -17.10 -22.75
CA THR A 48 26.20 -16.32 -21.70
C THR A 48 25.05 -15.63 -22.41
N GLN A 49 23.85 -16.19 -22.32
CA GLN A 49 22.64 -15.49 -22.71
C GLN A 49 22.60 -14.23 -21.85
N GLU A 50 22.80 -13.08 -22.48
CA GLU A 50 22.41 -11.81 -21.87
C GLU A 50 20.96 -11.95 -21.41
N PRO A 51 20.59 -11.50 -20.20
CA PRO A 51 19.21 -11.52 -19.77
C PRO A 51 18.39 -10.76 -20.84
N ALA A 52 17.35 -11.41 -21.35
CA ALA A 52 16.45 -10.81 -22.32
C ALA A 52 15.93 -9.51 -21.68
N THR A 53 16.22 -8.37 -22.29
CA THR A 53 15.65 -7.10 -21.89
C THR A 53 14.14 -7.23 -22.09
N GLU A 54 13.36 -7.20 -21.02
CA GLU A 54 11.92 -7.21 -21.13
C GLU A 54 11.49 -6.01 -22.00
N THR A 55 10.76 -6.30 -23.05
CA THR A 55 10.25 -5.26 -23.94
C THR A 55 8.84 -4.90 -23.48
N HIS A 56 8.61 -3.66 -23.08
CA HIS A 56 7.32 -3.11 -22.64
C HIS A 56 6.54 -2.52 -23.81
N GLU A 57 6.43 -3.24 -24.92
CA GLU A 57 5.69 -2.78 -26.09
C GLU A 57 4.18 -2.74 -25.78
N GLY A 58 3.55 -1.57 -25.94
CA GLY A 58 2.13 -1.34 -25.60
C GLY A 58 1.88 -1.07 -24.11
N GLU A 59 2.93 -0.94 -23.31
CA GLU A 59 2.86 -0.60 -21.88
C GLU A 59 3.46 0.80 -21.62
N ALA A 60 3.02 1.41 -20.54
CA ALA A 60 3.59 2.63 -19.99
C ALA A 60 3.61 2.56 -18.46
N ARG A 61 4.49 3.35 -17.84
CA ARG A 61 4.52 3.45 -16.37
C ARG A 61 3.28 4.13 -15.85
N SER A 62 2.58 3.48 -14.90
CA SER A 62 1.49 4.13 -14.17
C SER A 62 1.99 5.37 -13.44
N PRO A 63 1.33 6.53 -13.59
CA PRO A 63 1.70 7.73 -12.87
C PRO A 63 1.46 7.62 -11.35
N PHE A 64 0.75 6.59 -10.88
CA PHE A 64 0.32 6.41 -9.49
C PHE A 64 1.04 5.28 -8.77
N THR A 65 1.40 4.20 -9.49
CA THR A 65 2.09 3.04 -8.92
C THR A 65 3.51 2.84 -9.45
N GLY A 66 3.87 3.48 -10.57
CA GLY A 66 5.16 3.25 -11.23
C GLY A 66 5.30 1.88 -11.89
N GLU A 67 4.28 1.03 -11.84
CA GLU A 67 4.26 -0.27 -12.50
C GLU A 67 4.03 -0.13 -14.00
N TRP A 68 4.50 -1.11 -14.78
CA TRP A 68 4.17 -1.20 -16.20
C TRP A 68 2.73 -1.68 -16.37
N ILE A 69 1.91 -0.91 -17.05
CA ILE A 69 0.50 -1.19 -17.32
C ILE A 69 0.19 -0.85 -18.77
N ASP A 70 -0.93 -1.35 -19.28
CA ASP A 70 -1.42 -1.00 -20.63
C ASP A 70 -1.38 0.53 -20.84
N GLU A 71 -0.79 1.00 -21.95
CA GLU A 71 -0.61 2.42 -22.22
C GLU A 71 -1.93 3.20 -22.26
N THR A 72 -3.03 2.53 -22.67
CA THR A 72 -4.35 3.16 -22.69
C THR A 72 -4.93 3.34 -21.30
N VAL A 73 -4.51 2.51 -20.33
CA VAL A 73 -4.84 2.66 -18.90
C VAL A 73 -3.98 3.74 -18.27
N ALA A 74 -2.67 3.77 -18.57
CA ALA A 74 -1.73 4.74 -17.99
C ALA A 74 -2.13 6.21 -18.24
N THR A 75 -2.92 6.48 -19.27
CA THR A 75 -3.42 7.81 -19.60
C THR A 75 -4.80 8.13 -19.04
N LYS A 76 -5.48 7.17 -18.39
CA LYS A 76 -6.82 7.41 -17.82
C LYS A 76 -6.77 8.23 -16.54
N ARG A 77 -7.77 9.10 -16.37
CA ARG A 77 -8.07 9.72 -15.09
C ARG A 77 -8.53 8.66 -14.10
N PRO A 78 -7.97 8.65 -12.89
CA PRO A 78 -8.41 7.71 -11.86
C PRO A 78 -9.77 8.10 -11.30
N VAL A 79 -10.43 7.15 -10.66
CA VAL A 79 -11.55 7.42 -9.78
C VAL A 79 -11.10 7.29 -8.32
N ALA A 80 -11.62 8.17 -7.47
CA ALA A 80 -11.43 8.09 -6.03
C ALA A 80 -12.76 7.73 -5.37
N VAL A 81 -12.78 6.69 -4.53
CA VAL A 81 -14.02 6.21 -3.88
C VAL A 81 -13.87 6.29 -2.37
N MET A 82 -14.79 7.04 -1.72
CA MET A 82 -14.86 7.09 -0.26
C MET A 82 -15.37 5.78 0.31
N THR A 83 -14.57 5.16 1.16
CA THR A 83 -14.88 3.85 1.76
C THR A 83 -14.94 3.96 3.29
N GLU A 84 -15.91 3.27 3.87
CA GLU A 84 -16.07 3.20 5.31
C GLU A 84 -15.00 2.30 5.94
N ASN A 85 -14.53 2.70 7.13
CA ASN A 85 -13.57 1.91 7.90
C ASN A 85 -14.06 1.68 9.33
N THR A 86 -15.08 0.85 9.47
CA THR A 86 -15.61 0.43 10.77
C THR A 86 -15.77 -1.09 10.81
N LYS A 87 -15.68 -1.68 12.00
CA LYS A 87 -15.73 -3.14 12.16
C LYS A 87 -16.96 -3.80 11.54
N VAL A 88 -18.10 -3.10 11.54
CA VAL A 88 -19.37 -3.63 11.01
C VAL A 88 -19.43 -3.68 9.49
N THR A 89 -18.45 -3.06 8.81
CA THR A 89 -18.38 -3.00 7.35
C THR A 89 -17.35 -3.95 6.75
N LEU A 90 -16.66 -4.69 7.59
CA LEU A 90 -15.69 -5.69 7.11
C LEU A 90 -16.38 -6.92 6.51
N PRO A 91 -15.81 -7.52 5.44
CA PRO A 91 -14.76 -6.94 4.62
C PRO A 91 -15.28 -5.79 3.76
N GLN A 92 -14.40 -4.82 3.46
CA GLN A 92 -14.62 -3.87 2.39
C GLN A 92 -14.40 -4.58 1.04
N TYR A 93 -14.86 -3.96 -0.06
CA TYR A 93 -14.78 -4.53 -1.40
C TYR A 93 -14.00 -3.61 -2.32
N GLY A 94 -13.08 -4.18 -3.07
CA GLY A 94 -12.28 -3.51 -4.08
C GLY A 94 -11.02 -2.82 -3.58
N LEU A 95 -10.75 -2.79 -2.27
CA LEU A 95 -9.55 -2.13 -1.72
C LEU A 95 -8.25 -2.76 -2.21
N GLY A 96 -8.23 -4.08 -2.42
CA GLY A 96 -7.07 -4.80 -2.91
C GLY A 96 -6.69 -4.48 -4.37
N GLN A 97 -7.52 -3.74 -5.09
CA GLN A 97 -7.29 -3.31 -6.48
C GLN A 97 -6.92 -1.82 -6.57
N ALA A 98 -6.81 -1.14 -5.43
CA ALA A 98 -6.49 0.29 -5.42
C ALA A 98 -5.00 0.54 -5.66
N ASP A 99 -4.69 1.58 -6.44
CA ASP A 99 -3.33 2.06 -6.68
C ASP A 99 -2.78 2.83 -5.47
N VAL A 100 -3.64 3.69 -4.90
CA VAL A 100 -3.30 4.48 -3.71
C VAL A 100 -4.49 4.48 -2.75
N ILE A 101 -4.20 4.33 -1.45
CA ILE A 101 -5.21 4.35 -0.40
C ILE A 101 -4.83 5.40 0.63
N TYR A 102 -5.73 6.35 0.89
CA TYR A 102 -5.63 7.29 2.00
C TYR A 102 -6.45 6.81 3.18
N GLU A 103 -5.86 6.79 4.35
CA GLU A 103 -6.57 6.66 5.62
C GLU A 103 -6.45 7.94 6.43
N CYS A 104 -7.58 8.50 6.86
CA CYS A 104 -7.59 9.74 7.60
C CYS A 104 -8.67 9.72 8.69
N PRO A 105 -8.41 10.31 9.87
CA PRO A 105 -9.40 10.46 10.92
C PRO A 105 -10.62 11.26 10.47
N VAL A 106 -11.77 10.85 10.98
CA VAL A 106 -13.04 11.58 10.86
C VAL A 106 -13.69 11.70 12.23
N GLU A 107 -14.94 12.15 12.29
CA GLU A 107 -15.68 12.27 13.54
C GLU A 107 -15.80 10.94 14.29
N GLY A 108 -15.94 11.01 15.60
CA GLY A 108 -16.21 9.86 16.46
C GLY A 108 -14.99 8.99 16.74
N GLY A 109 -13.80 9.45 16.37
CA GLY A 109 -12.54 8.72 16.60
C GLY A 109 -12.30 7.56 15.64
N ILE A 110 -13.11 7.41 14.60
CA ILE A 110 -12.94 6.45 13.52
C ILE A 110 -12.11 7.05 12.38
N THR A 111 -11.67 6.21 11.47
CA THR A 111 -11.09 6.64 10.19
C THR A 111 -12.04 6.37 9.03
N ARG A 112 -11.73 6.92 7.88
CA ARG A 112 -12.25 6.51 6.57
C ARG A 112 -11.11 6.24 5.63
N LEU A 113 -11.42 5.47 4.60
CA LEU A 113 -10.51 5.21 3.49
C LEU A 113 -10.99 5.97 2.27
N MET A 114 -10.05 6.43 1.46
CA MET A 114 -10.28 6.87 0.09
C MET A 114 -9.37 6.05 -0.80
N ALA A 115 -9.96 5.19 -1.61
CA ALA A 115 -9.24 4.34 -2.53
C ALA A 115 -9.25 4.94 -3.94
N ILE A 116 -8.10 4.98 -4.59
CA ILE A 116 -7.86 5.58 -5.90
C ILE A 116 -7.53 4.46 -6.87
N TYR A 117 -8.21 4.45 -8.00
CA TYR A 117 -8.11 3.42 -9.03
C TYR A 117 -7.88 4.06 -10.39
N GLN A 118 -6.77 3.78 -11.03
CA GLN A 118 -6.54 4.16 -12.42
C GLN A 118 -7.24 3.19 -13.36
N ASP A 119 -7.08 1.90 -13.14
CA ASP A 119 -7.91 0.90 -13.79
C ASP A 119 -9.08 0.52 -12.87
N TYR A 120 -10.24 1.07 -13.16
CA TYR A 120 -11.49 0.72 -12.49
C TYR A 120 -12.36 -0.22 -13.34
N SER A 121 -11.80 -0.86 -14.37
CA SER A 121 -12.48 -1.86 -15.17
C SER A 121 -12.66 -3.19 -14.44
N GLY A 122 -13.73 -3.92 -14.73
CA GLY A 122 -13.97 -5.25 -14.18
C GLY A 122 -14.26 -5.32 -12.67
N MET A 123 -14.39 -4.19 -11.97
CA MET A 123 -14.68 -4.18 -10.54
C MET A 123 -16.17 -4.46 -10.29
N GLU A 124 -16.48 -5.63 -9.80
CA GLU A 124 -17.87 -6.06 -9.54
C GLU A 124 -18.53 -5.35 -8.37
N ARG A 125 -17.72 -4.87 -7.40
CA ARG A 125 -18.20 -4.17 -6.19
C ARG A 125 -17.08 -3.31 -5.59
N VAL A 126 -17.41 -2.04 -5.30
CA VAL A 126 -16.52 -1.12 -4.59
C VAL A 126 -17.27 -0.49 -3.42
N GLY A 127 -16.66 -0.45 -2.27
CA GLY A 127 -17.22 0.17 -1.06
C GLY A 127 -17.11 -0.72 0.17
N ASN A 128 -17.80 -0.35 1.20
CA ASN A 128 -19.01 0.45 1.41
C ASN A 128 -18.74 1.95 1.20
N VAL A 129 -19.49 2.57 0.31
CA VAL A 129 -19.27 3.98 -0.01
C VAL A 129 -19.83 4.88 1.07
N ARG A 130 -19.08 5.94 1.44
CA ARG A 130 -19.41 6.83 2.57
C ARG A 130 -19.23 8.31 2.25
N SER A 131 -19.63 9.11 3.25
CA SER A 131 -19.66 10.55 3.10
C SER A 131 -18.26 11.17 3.05
N CYS A 132 -18.12 12.14 2.17
CA CYS A 132 -16.96 13.00 2.01
C CYS A 132 -16.70 13.87 3.24
N ARG A 133 -15.45 14.23 3.46
CA ARG A 133 -15.00 15.34 4.31
C ARG A 133 -14.16 16.28 3.47
N LEU A 134 -14.11 17.55 3.87
CA LEU A 134 -13.48 18.60 3.05
C LEU A 134 -12.05 18.25 2.62
N TYR A 135 -11.22 17.78 3.54
CA TYR A 135 -9.82 17.43 3.23
C TYR A 135 -9.69 16.30 2.23
N TYR A 136 -10.63 15.34 2.19
CA TYR A 136 -10.64 14.28 1.17
C TYR A 136 -10.91 14.81 -0.24
N VAL A 137 -11.66 15.91 -0.39
CA VAL A 137 -11.82 16.55 -1.70
C VAL A 137 -10.47 17.00 -2.24
N TYR A 138 -9.63 17.55 -1.37
CA TYR A 138 -8.30 17.99 -1.75
C TYR A 138 -7.33 16.85 -2.01
N PHE A 139 -7.43 15.76 -1.24
CA PHE A 139 -6.66 14.54 -1.53
C PHE A 139 -7.07 13.89 -2.86
N ALA A 140 -8.36 13.84 -3.19
CA ALA A 140 -8.81 13.36 -4.49
C ALA A 140 -8.36 14.28 -5.64
N LYS A 141 -8.37 15.60 -5.42
CA LYS A 141 -8.00 16.62 -6.43
C LYS A 141 -6.54 16.53 -6.86
N GLU A 142 -5.62 16.19 -5.97
CA GLU A 142 -4.20 16.06 -6.33
C GLU A 142 -3.92 14.94 -7.33
N PHE A 143 -4.82 13.94 -7.40
CA PHE A 143 -4.79 12.87 -8.40
C PHE A 143 -5.57 13.20 -9.67
N ASP A 144 -6.16 14.39 -9.74
CA ASP A 144 -7.16 14.75 -10.78
C ASP A 144 -8.30 13.71 -10.88
N ALA A 145 -8.60 13.05 -9.77
CA ALA A 145 -9.55 11.94 -9.72
C ALA A 145 -11.00 12.43 -9.87
N ILE A 146 -11.84 11.57 -10.49
CA ILE A 146 -13.30 11.72 -10.45
C ILE A 146 -13.78 11.11 -9.12
N TYR A 147 -14.44 11.90 -8.28
CA TYR A 147 -14.67 11.56 -6.88
C TYR A 147 -16.06 10.98 -6.63
N PHE A 148 -16.12 9.72 -6.19
CA PHE A 148 -17.35 9.00 -5.84
C PHE A 148 -17.52 8.96 -4.32
N HIS A 149 -18.64 9.50 -3.81
CA HIS A 149 -18.94 9.57 -2.38
C HIS A 149 -20.46 9.43 -2.11
N ALA A 150 -20.85 9.30 -0.86
CA ALA A 150 -22.24 9.16 -0.46
C ALA A 150 -22.61 10.16 0.64
N GLY A 151 -23.03 11.35 0.23
CA GLY A 151 -23.21 12.50 1.10
C GLY A 151 -21.87 13.13 1.51
N GLU A 152 -21.96 14.23 2.26
CA GLU A 152 -20.82 15.06 2.63
C GLU A 152 -21.01 15.76 3.97
N SER A 153 -19.95 16.36 4.48
CA SER A 153 -20.05 17.36 5.52
C SER A 153 -20.48 18.71 4.94
N LYS A 154 -21.22 19.52 5.69
CA LYS A 154 -21.61 20.87 5.27
C LYS A 154 -20.44 21.74 4.79
N TYR A 155 -19.23 21.45 5.26
CA TYR A 155 -18.02 22.20 4.92
C TYR A 155 -17.44 21.84 3.56
N ALA A 156 -17.83 20.70 2.99
CA ALA A 156 -17.39 20.27 1.65
C ALA A 156 -18.34 20.74 0.54
N LEU A 157 -19.57 21.13 0.87
CA LEU A 157 -20.64 21.46 -0.09
C LEU A 157 -20.22 22.49 -1.14
N ASP A 158 -19.62 23.60 -0.73
CA ASP A 158 -19.28 24.69 -1.64
C ASP A 158 -18.23 24.24 -2.66
N VAL A 159 -17.25 23.44 -2.23
CA VAL A 159 -16.18 22.93 -3.09
C VAL A 159 -16.72 21.84 -4.02
N LEU A 160 -17.54 20.91 -3.51
CA LEU A 160 -18.15 19.83 -4.32
C LEU A 160 -19.14 20.37 -5.37
N ASN A 161 -19.82 21.49 -5.09
CA ASN A 161 -20.75 22.14 -6.00
C ASN A 161 -20.06 23.10 -7.00
N SER A 162 -18.77 23.30 -6.86
CA SER A 162 -17.96 24.12 -7.79
C SER A 162 -17.36 23.27 -8.92
N SER A 163 -16.66 23.92 -9.84
CA SER A 163 -15.86 23.24 -10.88
C SER A 163 -14.49 22.77 -10.38
N PHE A 164 -14.25 22.79 -9.06
CA PHE A 164 -12.95 22.41 -8.50
C PHE A 164 -12.65 20.92 -8.66
N ILE A 165 -13.66 20.07 -8.53
CA ILE A 165 -13.53 18.61 -8.64
C ILE A 165 -14.77 18.01 -9.31
N ASP A 166 -14.56 17.12 -10.25
CA ASP A 166 -15.61 16.27 -10.81
C ASP A 166 -16.02 15.23 -9.76
N ASN A 167 -17.31 15.19 -9.41
CA ASN A 167 -17.76 14.27 -8.36
C ASN A 167 -19.16 13.70 -8.65
N VAL A 168 -19.42 12.52 -8.06
CA VAL A 168 -20.71 11.82 -8.11
C VAL A 168 -21.12 11.47 -6.69
N ASP A 169 -22.24 12.09 -6.23
CA ASP A 169 -22.78 11.85 -4.90
C ASP A 169 -23.93 10.83 -4.95
N GLY A 170 -23.80 9.76 -4.17
CA GLY A 170 -24.77 8.67 -4.09
C GLY A 170 -26.02 8.96 -3.22
N ILE A 171 -26.09 10.10 -2.54
CA ILE A 171 -27.18 10.44 -1.61
C ILE A 171 -28.00 11.61 -2.11
N THR A 172 -27.33 12.68 -2.54
CA THR A 172 -27.96 13.92 -2.96
C THR A 172 -27.96 14.06 -4.48
N GLY A 173 -28.89 14.80 -5.02
CA GLY A 173 -28.95 15.10 -6.44
C GLY A 173 -29.27 13.89 -7.33
N LYS A 174 -28.62 13.82 -8.49
CA LYS A 174 -28.90 12.83 -9.56
C LYS A 174 -27.93 11.63 -9.56
N GLY A 175 -27.00 11.58 -8.60
CA GLY A 175 -25.93 10.56 -8.59
C GLY A 175 -26.35 9.21 -8.02
N GLY A 176 -27.43 9.13 -7.25
CA GLY A 176 -27.85 7.92 -6.54
C GLY A 176 -28.04 6.67 -7.41
N GLN A 177 -28.33 6.87 -8.72
CA GLN A 177 -28.49 5.75 -9.67
C GLN A 177 -27.17 5.06 -10.05
N TYR A 178 -26.02 5.65 -9.72
CA TYR A 178 -24.69 5.08 -9.96
C TYR A 178 -24.15 4.33 -8.75
N PHE A 179 -25.05 4.04 -7.82
CA PHE A 179 -24.80 3.24 -6.62
C PHE A 179 -25.96 2.30 -6.38
N TYR A 180 -25.72 1.25 -5.62
CA TYR A 180 -26.78 0.33 -5.20
C TYR A 180 -26.63 -0.03 -3.73
N ARG A 181 -27.73 -0.48 -3.11
CA ARG A 181 -27.72 -0.97 -1.74
C ARG A 181 -27.84 -2.49 -1.72
N ASP A 182 -26.91 -3.11 -0.99
CA ASP A 182 -26.98 -4.54 -0.69
C ASP A 182 -27.70 -4.74 0.66
N ASN A 183 -28.87 -5.34 0.61
CA ASN A 183 -29.73 -5.55 1.79
C ASN A 183 -29.21 -6.66 2.73
N SER A 184 -28.12 -7.35 2.40
CA SER A 184 -27.42 -8.25 3.33
C SER A 184 -26.81 -7.49 4.52
N ARG A 185 -26.61 -6.19 4.37
CA ARG A 185 -26.17 -5.27 5.44
C ARG A 185 -27.21 -4.17 5.68
N LYS A 186 -27.19 -3.63 6.90
CA LYS A 186 -28.10 -2.53 7.26
C LYS A 186 -27.54 -1.19 6.78
N ALA A 187 -28.42 -0.30 6.30
CA ALA A 187 -28.08 1.08 6.08
C ALA A 187 -27.58 1.75 7.39
N PRO A 188 -26.61 2.63 7.32
CA PRO A 188 -25.98 3.22 6.13
C PRO A 188 -24.75 2.44 5.59
N HIS A 189 -24.48 1.24 6.08
CA HIS A 189 -23.26 0.44 5.86
C HIS A 189 -23.34 -0.47 4.61
N ASN A 190 -24.15 -0.15 3.63
CA ASN A 190 -24.56 -1.07 2.58
C ASN A 190 -24.64 -0.46 1.18
N LEU A 191 -23.96 0.67 0.95
CA LEU A 191 -23.95 1.34 -0.34
C LEU A 191 -22.66 0.99 -1.11
N TYR A 192 -22.82 0.63 -2.38
CA TYR A 192 -21.73 0.18 -3.26
C TYR A 192 -21.86 0.80 -4.64
N THR A 193 -20.78 0.76 -5.41
CA THR A 193 -20.76 1.00 -6.84
C THR A 193 -20.07 -0.17 -7.56
N THR A 194 -20.05 -0.13 -8.90
CA THR A 194 -19.36 -1.10 -9.78
C THR A 194 -18.69 -0.36 -10.92
N SER A 195 -17.80 -1.03 -11.68
CA SER A 195 -17.22 -0.47 -12.90
C SER A 195 -18.24 0.14 -13.84
N ASP A 196 -19.33 -0.61 -14.11
CA ASP A 196 -20.37 -0.17 -15.04
C ASP A 196 -21.12 1.08 -14.52
N LEU A 197 -21.38 1.12 -13.22
CA LEU A 197 -22.02 2.28 -12.59
C LEU A 197 -21.10 3.50 -12.56
N ILE A 198 -19.80 3.29 -12.31
CA ILE A 198 -18.78 4.32 -12.38
C ILE A 198 -18.72 4.89 -13.81
N ALA A 199 -18.55 4.04 -14.82
CA ALA A 199 -18.49 4.44 -16.23
C ALA A 199 -19.76 5.19 -16.65
N SER A 200 -20.94 4.70 -16.28
CA SER A 200 -22.22 5.33 -16.56
C SER A 200 -22.36 6.71 -15.90
N GLY A 201 -21.84 6.86 -14.69
CA GLY A 201 -21.80 8.14 -13.97
C GLY A 201 -20.90 9.15 -14.69
N ILE A 202 -19.69 8.74 -15.05
CA ILE A 202 -18.71 9.57 -15.78
C ILE A 202 -19.29 10.05 -17.10
N GLU A 203 -19.84 9.13 -17.90
CA GLU A 203 -20.48 9.44 -19.19
C GLU A 203 -21.65 10.43 -19.02
N LYS A 204 -22.52 10.17 -18.06
CA LYS A 204 -23.72 10.99 -17.82
C LYS A 204 -23.39 12.44 -17.44
N TYR A 205 -22.35 12.63 -16.64
CA TYR A 205 -21.91 13.97 -16.25
C TYR A 205 -20.98 14.62 -17.28
N GLY A 206 -20.52 13.88 -18.28
CA GLY A 206 -19.62 14.36 -19.33
C GLY A 206 -18.21 14.67 -18.82
N PHE A 207 -17.77 13.95 -17.79
CA PHE A 207 -16.43 14.12 -17.26
C PHE A 207 -15.38 13.56 -18.22
N SER A 208 -14.23 14.24 -18.33
CA SER A 208 -13.08 13.71 -19.07
C SER A 208 -12.61 12.41 -18.43
N THR A 209 -12.34 11.41 -19.26
CA THR A 209 -11.75 10.13 -18.81
C THR A 209 -10.24 10.10 -18.92
N MET A 210 -9.63 11.16 -19.48
CA MET A 210 -8.20 11.24 -19.72
C MET A 210 -7.55 12.21 -18.74
N LEU A 211 -6.38 11.84 -18.22
CA LEU A 211 -5.50 12.76 -17.52
C LEU A 211 -5.09 13.90 -18.42
N SER A 212 -4.82 15.06 -17.85
CA SER A 212 -4.19 16.15 -18.57
C SER A 212 -2.79 15.74 -19.04
N ASP A 213 -2.40 16.09 -20.26
CA ASP A 213 -1.04 15.85 -20.79
C ASP A 213 0.05 16.42 -19.87
N SER A 214 -0.26 17.46 -19.10
CA SER A 214 0.65 18.08 -18.14
C SER A 214 0.69 17.39 -16.77
N TYR A 215 -0.12 16.35 -16.53
CA TYR A 215 -0.20 15.73 -15.21
C TYR A 215 1.14 15.07 -14.81
N GLY A 216 1.75 14.33 -15.71
CA GLY A 216 2.99 13.59 -15.45
C GLY A 216 2.84 12.51 -14.36
N SER A 217 3.95 12.06 -13.76
CA SER A 217 3.90 11.13 -12.64
C SER A 217 3.46 11.82 -11.35
N HIS A 218 2.71 11.11 -10.50
CA HIS A 218 2.30 11.62 -9.19
C HIS A 218 3.47 11.59 -8.20
N TYR A 219 4.20 10.48 -8.19
CA TYR A 219 5.41 10.27 -7.38
C TYR A 219 6.63 10.08 -8.27
N GLN A 220 7.82 10.12 -7.69
CA GLN A 220 9.03 9.59 -8.30
C GLN A 220 9.09 8.10 -8.00
N PHE A 221 9.42 7.27 -9.00
CA PHE A 221 9.50 5.82 -8.84
C PHE A 221 10.90 5.30 -9.17
N ALA A 222 11.37 4.34 -8.39
CA ALA A 222 12.51 3.50 -8.69
C ALA A 222 12.21 2.58 -9.88
N THR A 223 13.23 1.92 -10.40
CA THR A 223 13.03 0.82 -11.34
C THR A 223 13.08 -0.52 -10.61
N GLU A 224 12.67 -1.57 -11.28
CA GLU A 224 12.73 -2.93 -10.74
C GLU A 224 14.19 -3.39 -10.58
N GLU A 225 15.07 -2.92 -11.46
CA GLU A 225 16.50 -3.23 -11.43
C GLU A 225 17.25 -2.46 -10.34
N GLU A 226 16.78 -1.25 -10.02
CA GLU A 226 17.37 -0.40 -9.00
C GLU A 226 16.32 0.03 -7.96
N PRO A 227 15.83 -0.92 -7.13
CA PRO A 227 14.82 -0.61 -6.12
C PRO A 227 15.40 0.27 -5.01
N ASN A 228 14.53 1.14 -4.47
CA ASN A 228 14.88 1.94 -3.29
C ASN A 228 14.82 1.07 -2.03
N LEU A 229 15.97 0.69 -1.50
CA LEU A 229 16.08 -0.17 -0.32
C LEU A 229 16.09 0.60 1.01
N LEU A 230 16.12 1.94 0.98
CA LEU A 230 16.25 2.79 2.17
C LEU A 230 17.38 2.30 3.11
N THR A 231 18.57 2.06 2.57
CA THR A 231 19.68 1.40 3.29
C THR A 231 20.07 2.10 4.58
N ASP A 232 19.92 3.42 4.65
CA ASP A 232 20.21 4.25 5.84
C ASP A 232 19.00 4.35 6.78
N GLY A 233 17.87 3.73 6.43
CA GLY A 233 16.65 3.73 7.22
C GLY A 233 16.72 2.80 8.43
N VAL A 234 15.87 3.07 9.41
CA VAL A 234 15.66 2.17 10.55
C VAL A 234 14.80 0.97 10.14
N ASP A 235 14.93 -0.15 10.86
CA ASP A 235 14.09 -1.32 10.62
C ASP A 235 12.61 -0.95 10.82
N ALA A 236 11.76 -1.48 9.94
CA ALA A 236 10.33 -1.22 9.91
C ALA A 236 9.57 -2.48 9.50
N THR A 237 9.67 -3.52 10.31
CA THR A 237 8.99 -4.80 10.06
C THR A 237 7.56 -4.81 10.56
N LYS A 238 7.24 -3.94 11.54
CA LYS A 238 5.88 -3.75 12.04
C LYS A 238 5.60 -2.28 12.29
N ILE A 239 4.56 -1.76 11.65
CA ILE A 239 4.12 -0.37 11.79
C ILE A 239 2.73 -0.37 12.43
N SER A 240 2.59 0.21 13.63
CA SER A 240 1.30 0.31 14.32
C SER A 240 0.85 1.76 14.38
N MET A 241 -0.35 2.02 13.87
CA MET A 241 -0.94 3.35 13.81
C MET A 241 -1.82 3.61 15.02
N TYR A 242 -1.70 4.82 15.58
CA TYR A 242 -2.50 5.24 16.71
C TYR A 242 -3.74 6.02 16.23
N TYR A 243 -4.76 5.28 15.82
CA TYR A 243 -6.12 5.78 15.72
C TYR A 243 -6.95 5.28 16.91
N VAL A 244 -8.01 5.99 17.25
CA VAL A 244 -8.89 5.55 18.35
C VAL A 244 -9.59 4.26 17.96
N ASP A 245 -10.13 4.23 16.74
CA ASP A 245 -10.74 3.07 16.10
C ASP A 245 -10.72 3.26 14.56
N PRO A 246 -10.19 2.31 13.79
CA PRO A 246 -9.51 1.07 14.16
C PRO A 246 -8.15 1.32 14.81
N LYS A 247 -7.48 0.26 15.23
CA LYS A 247 -6.06 0.27 15.63
C LYS A 247 -5.31 -0.55 14.60
N PRO A 248 -5.03 0.00 13.41
CA PRO A 248 -4.44 -0.78 12.34
C PRO A 248 -2.94 -0.92 12.52
N TRP A 249 -2.40 -1.98 11.90
CA TRP A 249 -0.97 -2.16 11.77
C TRP A 249 -0.65 -2.85 10.46
N PHE A 250 0.62 -2.75 10.08
CA PHE A 250 1.20 -3.44 8.94
C PHE A 250 2.33 -4.34 9.41
N GLU A 251 2.49 -5.50 8.78
CA GLU A 251 3.60 -6.41 8.98
C GLU A 251 4.30 -6.67 7.64
N TYR A 252 5.61 -6.47 7.63
CA TYR A 252 6.43 -6.67 6.44
C TYR A 252 6.72 -8.15 6.22
N ASN A 253 6.53 -8.61 5.00
CA ASN A 253 6.96 -9.92 4.55
C ASN A 253 8.17 -9.77 3.62
N SER A 254 9.32 -10.29 4.03
CA SER A 254 10.57 -10.20 3.26
C SER A 254 10.61 -11.15 2.04
N GLU A 255 9.68 -12.11 1.93
CA GLU A 255 9.63 -13.04 0.81
C GLU A 255 9.08 -12.37 -0.46
N ASP A 256 8.10 -11.49 -0.31
CA ASP A 256 7.48 -10.75 -1.42
C ASP A 256 7.74 -9.23 -1.36
N GLY A 257 8.26 -8.73 -0.24
CA GLY A 257 8.59 -7.33 -0.07
C GLY A 257 7.39 -6.43 0.19
N LEU A 258 6.26 -6.98 0.64
CA LEU A 258 5.01 -6.27 0.87
C LEU A 258 4.71 -6.09 2.36
N TYR A 259 3.91 -5.07 2.66
CA TYR A 259 3.34 -4.80 3.97
C TYR A 259 1.89 -5.25 4.03
N TYR A 260 1.62 -6.29 4.80
CA TYR A 260 0.30 -6.86 5.00
C TYR A 260 -0.46 -6.11 6.07
N ARG A 261 -1.68 -5.67 5.73
CA ARG A 261 -2.49 -4.86 6.62
C ARG A 261 -3.35 -5.68 7.55
N PHE A 262 -3.46 -5.17 8.78
CA PHE A 262 -4.33 -5.69 9.85
C PHE A 262 -5.13 -4.54 10.47
N GLU A 263 -6.35 -4.83 10.89
CA GLU A 263 -7.17 -3.90 11.67
C GLU A 263 -8.20 -4.66 12.52
N PHE A 264 -8.73 -4.03 13.55
CA PHE A 264 -9.67 -4.64 14.50
C PHE A 264 -9.23 -5.98 15.07
N GLY A 265 -7.92 -6.22 15.16
CA GLY A 265 -7.31 -7.42 15.72
C GLY A 265 -7.18 -8.60 14.75
N ALA A 266 -7.37 -8.40 13.44
CA ALA A 266 -7.34 -9.45 12.41
C ALA A 266 -6.73 -8.94 11.09
N PRO A 267 -6.30 -9.85 10.18
CA PRO A 267 -5.97 -9.48 8.81
C PRO A 267 -7.13 -8.75 8.13
N GLN A 268 -6.85 -7.60 7.50
CA GLN A 268 -7.84 -6.92 6.68
C GLN A 268 -7.86 -7.56 5.29
N LYS A 269 -9.01 -8.09 4.91
CA LYS A 269 -9.19 -8.77 3.64
C LYS A 269 -10.10 -7.99 2.70
N ASP A 270 -9.84 -8.10 1.42
CA ASP A 270 -10.77 -7.64 0.38
C ASP A 270 -11.92 -8.62 0.21
N GLY A 271 -13.14 -8.11 0.18
CA GLY A 271 -14.35 -8.95 0.08
C GLY A 271 -14.61 -9.56 -1.31
N LEU A 272 -13.92 -9.09 -2.36
CA LEU A 272 -13.99 -9.68 -3.70
C LEU A 272 -13.07 -10.89 -3.84
N THR A 273 -11.84 -10.76 -3.36
CA THR A 273 -10.78 -11.74 -3.60
C THR A 273 -10.49 -12.64 -2.42
N ASP A 274 -10.98 -12.31 -1.22
CA ASP A 274 -10.63 -12.92 0.08
C ASP A 274 -9.11 -12.84 0.38
N GLN A 275 -8.34 -12.06 -0.39
CA GLN A 275 -6.92 -11.85 -0.14
C GLN A 275 -6.72 -10.77 0.92
N GLN A 276 -5.67 -10.92 1.73
CA GLN A 276 -5.28 -9.87 2.66
C GLN A 276 -4.73 -8.67 1.89
N ILE A 277 -5.13 -7.47 2.29
CA ILE A 277 -4.62 -6.23 1.72
C ILE A 277 -3.13 -6.11 2.02
N ALA A 278 -2.36 -5.88 0.98
CA ALA A 278 -0.92 -5.70 1.05
C ALA A 278 -0.48 -4.54 0.15
N VAL A 279 0.55 -3.82 0.56
CA VAL A 279 1.05 -2.63 -0.13
C VAL A 279 2.57 -2.61 -0.17
N THR A 280 3.13 -1.93 -1.18
CA THR A 280 4.59 -1.80 -1.36
C THR A 280 5.15 -0.67 -0.52
N ASN A 281 4.42 0.45 -0.44
CA ASN A 281 4.88 1.67 0.21
C ASN A 281 3.87 2.13 1.26
N ILE A 282 4.37 2.68 2.36
CA ILE A 282 3.56 3.37 3.37
C ILE A 282 4.14 4.76 3.58
N ILE A 283 3.29 5.77 3.51
CA ILE A 283 3.62 7.15 3.84
C ILE A 283 2.82 7.55 5.07
N ILE A 284 3.47 7.91 6.16
CA ILE A 284 2.82 8.55 7.30
C ILE A 284 2.98 10.05 7.12
N GLN A 285 1.86 10.76 6.96
CA GLN A 285 1.81 12.20 6.79
C GLN A 285 1.21 12.84 8.04
N ASN A 286 2.05 13.49 8.84
CA ASN A 286 1.60 14.19 10.04
C ASN A 286 1.02 15.54 9.66
N CYS A 287 -0.22 15.79 10.06
CA CYS A 287 -0.96 17.00 9.74
C CYS A 287 -1.40 17.74 11.01
N TYR A 288 -1.38 19.07 10.98
CA TYR A 288 -2.06 19.85 12.00
C TYR A 288 -3.57 19.60 11.91
N SER A 289 -4.23 19.46 13.05
CA SER A 289 -5.67 19.23 13.12
C SER A 289 -6.32 20.05 14.22
N THR A 290 -7.54 20.46 13.96
CA THR A 290 -8.42 21.13 14.95
C THR A 290 -9.83 20.61 14.84
N LEU A 291 -10.65 20.88 15.86
CA LEU A 291 -12.10 20.70 15.77
C LEU A 291 -12.69 21.88 15.03
N LYS A 292 -13.23 21.63 13.83
CA LYS A 292 -13.98 22.64 13.05
C LYS A 292 -15.38 22.85 13.59
N ASP A 293 -15.98 21.81 14.16
CA ASP A 293 -17.32 21.85 14.76
C ASP A 293 -17.36 20.88 15.94
N SER A 294 -17.38 21.45 17.15
CA SER A 294 -17.42 20.67 18.38
C SER A 294 -18.76 19.98 18.61
N GLY A 295 -19.84 20.46 17.96
CA GLY A 295 -21.18 19.89 18.13
C GLY A 295 -21.35 18.51 17.56
N ASN A 296 -20.60 18.21 16.47
CA ASN A 296 -20.59 16.89 15.81
C ASN A 296 -19.20 16.26 15.70
N GLY A 297 -18.16 16.91 16.24
CA GLY A 297 -16.80 16.39 16.23
C GLY A 297 -16.10 16.50 14.88
N THR A 298 -16.58 17.33 13.94
CA THR A 298 -15.94 17.49 12.62
C THR A 298 -14.53 18.02 12.77
N LEU A 299 -13.57 17.31 12.16
CA LEU A 299 -12.17 17.69 12.12
C LEU A 299 -11.90 18.64 10.95
N ASP A 300 -10.94 19.55 11.16
CA ASP A 300 -10.22 20.27 10.12
C ASP A 300 -8.80 19.75 10.08
N ILE A 301 -8.44 19.11 8.99
CA ILE A 301 -7.09 18.55 8.76
C ILE A 301 -6.38 19.50 7.79
N ASP A 302 -5.23 20.00 8.21
CA ASP A 302 -4.40 20.84 7.36
C ASP A 302 -3.67 19.98 6.34
N TYR A 303 -4.16 20.02 5.12
CA TYR A 303 -3.64 19.25 3.98
C TYR A 303 -2.62 20.06 3.16
N GLN A 304 -2.29 21.30 3.52
CA GLN A 304 -1.53 22.21 2.65
C GLN A 304 -0.29 22.83 3.30
N SER A 305 -0.29 23.13 4.59
CA SER A 305 0.79 23.92 5.23
C SER A 305 2.13 23.18 5.32
N GLY A 306 2.18 21.89 4.96
CA GLY A 306 3.37 21.08 5.12
C GLY A 306 3.52 20.50 6.52
N GLY A 307 4.48 19.58 6.67
CA GLY A 307 4.73 18.92 7.94
C GLY A 307 5.82 17.87 7.85
N THR A 308 5.86 17.02 8.87
CA THR A 308 6.78 15.88 8.97
C THR A 308 6.05 14.58 8.69
N GLY A 309 6.80 13.50 8.53
CA GLY A 309 6.24 12.18 8.31
C GLY A 309 7.29 11.08 8.32
N LYS A 310 6.88 9.92 7.83
CA LYS A 310 7.75 8.77 7.58
C LYS A 310 7.46 8.22 6.20
N PHE A 311 8.49 7.80 5.51
CA PHE A 311 8.38 6.95 4.31
C PHE A 311 8.92 5.58 4.63
N ILE A 312 8.17 4.55 4.25
CA ILE A 312 8.40 3.17 4.64
C ILE A 312 8.25 2.28 3.41
N THR A 313 9.28 1.52 3.10
CA THR A 313 9.30 0.53 2.01
C THR A 313 10.41 -0.49 2.27
N LYS A 314 10.32 -1.69 1.69
CA LYS A 314 11.36 -2.75 1.76
C LYS A 314 11.87 -3.03 3.18
N GLY A 315 10.98 -3.01 4.19
CA GLY A 315 11.32 -3.31 5.59
C GLY A 315 12.07 -2.20 6.32
N LYS A 316 12.15 -0.99 5.75
CA LYS A 316 12.88 0.16 6.27
C LYS A 316 12.01 1.41 6.32
N ALA A 317 12.36 2.34 7.20
CA ALA A 317 11.70 3.64 7.34
C ALA A 317 12.71 4.78 7.45
N ILE A 318 12.39 5.92 6.85
CA ILE A 318 13.12 7.18 7.00
C ILE A 318 12.19 8.30 7.46
N ASP A 319 12.76 9.33 8.08
CA ASP A 319 12.07 10.58 8.32
C ASP A 319 11.91 11.36 7.02
N ILE A 320 10.74 11.99 6.85
CA ILE A 320 10.45 12.85 5.72
C ILE A 320 9.80 14.16 6.17
N THR A 321 9.82 15.12 5.27
CA THR A 321 8.95 16.30 5.30
C THR A 321 8.01 16.26 4.09
N TRP A 322 6.88 16.92 4.18
CA TRP A 322 5.97 17.09 3.06
C TRP A 322 5.60 18.56 2.88
N SER A 323 5.24 18.91 1.65
CA SER A 323 4.73 20.22 1.30
C SER A 323 3.71 20.13 0.17
N ARG A 324 2.86 21.15 0.08
CA ARG A 324 1.88 21.27 -0.99
C ARG A 324 1.71 22.72 -1.37
N GLU A 325 1.94 23.06 -2.62
CA GLU A 325 1.97 24.44 -3.09
C GLU A 325 0.60 25.12 -3.08
N SER A 326 -0.44 24.37 -3.49
CA SER A 326 -1.82 24.85 -3.57
C SER A 326 -2.81 23.74 -3.27
N SER A 327 -4.07 24.08 -3.13
CA SER A 327 -5.16 23.11 -2.89
C SER A 327 -5.36 22.09 -4.03
N SER A 328 -4.85 22.38 -5.23
CA SER A 328 -4.92 21.49 -6.39
C SER A 328 -3.58 20.85 -6.78
N SER A 329 -2.47 21.26 -6.13
CA SER A 329 -1.14 20.71 -6.41
C SER A 329 -1.00 19.31 -5.80
N LYS A 330 -0.07 18.51 -6.34
CA LYS A 330 0.37 17.26 -5.73
C LYS A 330 1.08 17.53 -4.42
N THR A 331 0.88 16.68 -3.43
CA THR A 331 1.71 16.65 -2.23
C THR A 331 3.09 16.10 -2.58
N LYS A 332 4.14 16.78 -2.16
CA LYS A 332 5.52 16.39 -2.36
C LYS A 332 6.15 15.99 -1.04
N TYR A 333 6.93 14.92 -1.08
CA TYR A 333 7.60 14.34 0.09
C TYR A 333 9.10 14.39 -0.11
N TYR A 334 9.85 14.77 0.92
CA TYR A 334 11.30 14.97 0.84
C TYR A 334 12.00 14.24 1.99
N ASP A 335 13.17 13.69 1.71
CA ASP A 335 14.06 13.14 2.73
C ASP A 335 14.68 14.26 3.60
N THR A 336 15.48 13.89 4.57
CA THR A 336 16.14 14.83 5.48
C THR A 336 17.21 15.70 4.79
N ASN A 337 17.61 15.37 3.57
CA ASN A 337 18.54 16.13 2.73
C ASN A 337 17.81 17.08 1.78
N GLY A 338 16.48 17.03 1.73
CA GLY A 338 15.64 17.84 0.85
C GLY A 338 15.47 17.28 -0.56
N ASN A 339 15.84 16.01 -0.80
CA ASN A 339 15.56 15.33 -2.06
C ASN A 339 14.14 14.79 -2.04
N GLU A 340 13.40 14.90 -3.15
CA GLU A 340 12.10 14.25 -3.28
C GLU A 340 12.28 12.72 -3.15
N ILE A 341 11.44 12.07 -2.33
CA ILE A 341 11.53 10.62 -2.12
C ILE A 341 11.19 9.85 -3.39
N VAL A 342 11.80 8.69 -3.53
CA VAL A 342 11.58 7.77 -4.65
C VAL A 342 10.87 6.53 -4.10
N LEU A 343 9.64 6.26 -4.55
CA LEU A 343 8.86 5.10 -4.17
C LEU A 343 9.28 3.87 -4.97
N ASN A 344 9.10 2.69 -4.42
CA ASN A 344 9.17 1.46 -5.21
C ASN A 344 7.86 1.27 -5.99
N PRO A 345 7.90 0.69 -7.21
CA PRO A 345 6.68 0.37 -7.94
C PRO A 345 5.72 -0.49 -7.13
N GLY A 346 4.43 -0.17 -7.18
CA GLY A 346 3.35 -0.85 -6.49
C GLY A 346 2.43 0.07 -5.69
N THR A 347 1.45 -0.53 -5.02
CA THR A 347 0.44 0.18 -4.23
C THR A 347 1.04 0.99 -3.08
N THR A 348 0.52 2.20 -2.88
CA THR A 348 0.93 3.08 -1.78
C THR A 348 -0.23 3.33 -0.81
N TRP A 349 0.04 3.16 0.50
CA TRP A 349 -0.89 3.54 1.57
C TRP A 349 -0.42 4.82 2.26
N VAL A 350 -1.29 5.83 2.32
CA VAL A 350 -1.03 7.12 2.96
C VAL A 350 -1.84 7.23 4.25
N GLU A 351 -1.14 7.25 5.38
CA GLU A 351 -1.69 7.41 6.72
C GLU A 351 -1.65 8.88 7.12
N ILE A 352 -2.80 9.54 7.19
CA ILE A 352 -2.91 10.92 7.68
C ILE A 352 -3.05 10.89 9.20
N VAL A 353 -2.06 11.43 9.88
CA VAL A 353 -1.98 11.41 11.34
C VAL A 353 -2.03 12.83 11.89
N GLU A 354 -2.84 13.04 12.92
CA GLU A 354 -2.84 14.30 13.66
C GLU A 354 -1.50 14.50 14.39
N ASN A 355 -0.85 15.67 14.24
CA ASN A 355 0.44 15.97 14.88
C ASN A 355 0.48 15.65 16.38
N SER A 356 -0.64 15.85 17.07
CA SER A 356 -0.78 15.56 18.50
C SER A 356 -0.74 14.05 18.86
N LYS A 357 -0.77 13.19 17.85
CA LYS A 357 -0.78 11.73 17.99
C LYS A 357 0.40 11.05 17.29
N ALA A 358 1.24 11.81 16.60
CA ALA A 358 2.33 11.29 15.77
C ALA A 358 3.33 10.41 16.56
N ASP A 359 3.66 10.83 17.78
CA ASP A 359 4.58 10.15 18.70
C ASP A 359 4.03 8.83 19.28
N LYS A 360 2.75 8.54 19.06
CA LYS A 360 2.07 7.32 19.54
C LYS A 360 2.10 6.19 18.52
N ASN A 361 2.46 6.48 17.28
CA ASN A 361 2.71 5.45 16.28
C ASN A 361 4.01 4.72 16.63
N THR A 362 4.06 3.42 16.35
CA THR A 362 5.29 2.64 16.59
C THR A 362 5.77 1.99 15.29
N ILE A 363 7.09 2.02 15.10
CA ILE A 363 7.79 1.39 13.99
C ILE A 363 8.87 0.51 14.62
N ASN A 364 8.84 -0.81 14.32
CA ASN A 364 9.74 -1.82 14.88
C ASN A 364 10.33 -2.71 13.79
#